data_ecd86fc3c1089521870390881d2c30d7
#
_entry.id   ecd86fc3c1089521870390881d2c30d7
#
_cell.length_a   1.000
_cell.length_b   1.000
_cell.length_c   1.000
_cell.angle_alpha   90.00
_cell.angle_beta   90.00
_cell.angle_gamma   90.00
#
_symmetry.space_group_name_H-M   'P 1'
#
loop_
_entity.id
_entity.type
_entity.pdbx_description
1 polymer ?
#
loop_
_entity_poly.entity_id
_entity_poly.type
_entity_poly.pdbx_seq_one_letter_code
_entity_poly.pdbx_strand_id
1 'polypeptide(L)'
;MPQRQTGAAPLPSVFVVEDSPPIRERLEAMVIQAGAAVAGHASRVGAAIEAILALRPDFVILDVQLADGTGFDVLRAVRRQAPAIDVYLLTNHSSYPYRQLAERLGAKGFFDKSREFGQMRDVVAQRAASH
;
A
#
# COMPACT_ATOMS: atom_id res chain seq x y z
N MET A 1 -8.61 1.60 -31.96
CA MET A 1 -8.70 1.84 -31.49
C MET A 1 -8.85 2.10 -30.98
N PRO A 2 -8.84 2.06 -31.17
CA PRO A 2 -8.93 2.15 -30.47
C PRO A 2 -9.09 2.59 -29.58
N GLN A 3 -8.97 2.47 -29.66
CA GLN A 3 -8.96 2.68 -28.86
C GLN A 3 -9.33 2.98 -27.97
N ARG A 4 -9.40 2.73 -28.14
CA ARG A 4 -9.51 2.85 -27.42
C ARG A 4 -9.85 3.06 -26.66
N GLN A 5 -9.63 2.71 -26.72
CA GLN A 5 -9.66 2.92 -26.19
C GLN A 5 -10.37 3.41 -25.59
N THR A 6 -10.50 3.08 -25.80
CA THR A 6 -11.17 3.48 -25.20
C THR A 6 -11.43 3.80 -24.21
N GLY A 7 -10.91 3.86 -24.27
CA GLY A 7 -11.53 4.61 -23.23
C GLY A 7 -11.46 4.19 -21.81
N ALA A 8 -11.04 3.01 -21.51
CA ALA A 8 -10.94 2.61 -20.12
C ALA A 8 -9.76 3.32 -19.45
N ALA A 9 -9.99 3.95 -18.32
CA ALA A 9 -8.92 4.49 -17.50
C ALA A 9 -8.00 3.35 -17.03
N PRO A 10 -6.68 3.57 -16.92
CA PRO A 10 -5.80 2.54 -16.38
C PRO A 10 -6.20 2.19 -14.96
N LEU A 11 -5.95 0.95 -14.57
CA LEU A 11 -6.24 0.50 -13.21
C LEU A 11 -5.34 1.26 -12.22
N PRO A 12 -5.83 1.53 -10.99
CA PRO A 12 -4.95 2.09 -9.98
C PRO A 12 -3.84 1.11 -9.66
N SER A 13 -2.64 1.63 -9.44
CA SER A 13 -1.47 0.81 -9.15
C SER A 13 -1.15 0.86 -7.67
N VAL A 14 -0.82 -0.31 -7.11
CA VAL A 14 -0.56 -0.48 -5.68
C VAL A 14 0.81 -1.11 -5.49
N PHE A 15 1.62 -0.52 -4.62
CA PHE A 15 2.89 -1.10 -4.24
C PHE A 15 2.73 -1.77 -2.87
N VAL A 16 3.23 -2.99 -2.72
CA VAL A 16 3.07 -3.78 -1.49
C VAL A 16 4.41 -3.90 -0.78
N VAL A 17 4.46 -3.51 0.50
CA VAL A 17 5.67 -3.62 1.32
C VAL A 17 5.39 -4.60 2.46
N GLU A 18 5.96 -5.79 2.34
CA GLU A 18 5.69 -6.91 3.24
C GLU A 18 6.87 -7.89 3.21
N ASP A 19 7.37 -8.28 4.37
CA ASP A 19 8.54 -9.16 4.43
C ASP A 19 8.21 -10.65 4.42
N SER A 20 6.95 -11.04 4.60
CA SER A 20 6.51 -12.43 4.54
C SER A 20 6.00 -12.77 3.14
N PRO A 21 6.69 -13.65 2.38
CA PRO A 21 6.23 -13.99 1.04
C PRO A 21 4.79 -14.53 0.97
N PRO A 22 4.35 -15.43 1.88
CA PRO A 22 2.96 -15.89 1.82
C PRO A 22 1.94 -14.78 2.03
N ILE A 23 2.23 -13.85 2.95
CA ILE A 23 1.33 -12.73 3.21
C ILE A 23 1.36 -11.76 2.05
N ARG A 24 2.54 -11.48 1.49
CA ARG A 24 2.67 -10.63 0.32
C ARG A 24 1.85 -11.16 -0.85
N GLU A 25 1.96 -12.46 -1.12
CA GLU A 25 1.21 -13.08 -2.22
C GLU A 25 -0.30 -12.98 -2.00
N ARG A 26 -0.74 -13.14 -0.76
CA ARG A 26 -2.15 -12.98 -0.41
C ARG A 26 -2.61 -11.54 -0.61
N LEU A 27 -1.78 -10.58 -0.25
CA LEU A 27 -2.09 -9.16 -0.46
C LEU A 27 -2.16 -8.83 -1.95
N GLU A 28 -1.22 -9.32 -2.73
CA GLU A 28 -1.19 -9.09 -4.17
C GLU A 28 -2.42 -9.69 -4.85
N ALA A 29 -2.81 -10.90 -4.44
CA ALA A 29 -4.03 -11.53 -4.96
C ALA A 29 -5.26 -10.70 -4.63
N MET A 30 -5.34 -10.19 -3.40
CA MET A 30 -6.45 -9.35 -2.98
C MET A 30 -6.53 -8.06 -3.81
N VAL A 31 -5.39 -7.42 -4.04
CA VAL A 31 -5.31 -6.19 -4.85
C VAL A 31 -5.87 -6.44 -6.25
N ILE A 32 -5.43 -7.53 -6.88
CA ILE A 32 -5.87 -7.86 -8.23
C ILE A 32 -7.36 -8.18 -8.26
N GLN A 33 -7.85 -8.97 -7.31
CA GLN A 33 -9.26 -9.33 -7.23
C GLN A 33 -10.15 -8.12 -6.96
N ALA A 34 -9.63 -7.13 -6.27
CA ALA A 34 -10.36 -5.90 -5.97
C ALA A 34 -10.38 -4.90 -7.13
N GLY A 35 -9.67 -5.19 -8.22
CA GLY A 35 -9.72 -4.37 -9.43
C GLY A 35 -8.55 -3.42 -9.62
N ALA A 36 -7.48 -3.59 -8.86
CA ALA A 36 -6.28 -2.76 -8.98
C ALA A 36 -5.13 -3.58 -9.55
N ALA A 37 -4.04 -2.92 -9.91
CA ALA A 37 -2.84 -3.56 -10.43
C ALA A 37 -1.72 -3.49 -9.39
N VAL A 38 -0.88 -4.51 -9.32
CA VAL A 38 0.29 -4.51 -8.46
C VAL A 38 1.46 -3.90 -9.22
N ALA A 39 1.95 -2.76 -8.71
CA ALA A 39 3.09 -2.06 -9.32
C ALA A 39 4.41 -2.75 -8.99
N GLY A 40 4.49 -3.38 -7.82
CA GLY A 40 5.69 -4.06 -7.37
C GLY A 40 5.61 -4.33 -5.88
N HIS A 41 6.71 -4.88 -5.34
CA HIS A 41 6.78 -5.17 -3.90
C HIS A 41 8.20 -5.03 -3.39
N ALA A 42 8.33 -4.89 -2.07
CA ALA A 42 9.62 -4.88 -1.39
C ALA A 42 9.44 -5.40 0.03
N SER A 43 10.54 -5.84 0.64
CA SER A 43 10.54 -6.36 2.01
C SER A 43 11.44 -5.54 2.94
N ARG A 44 12.16 -4.55 2.42
CA ARG A 44 13.13 -3.76 3.16
C ARG A 44 12.86 -2.27 2.97
N VAL A 45 13.26 -1.48 3.97
CA VAL A 45 12.96 -0.05 4.01
C VAL A 45 13.55 0.68 2.80
N GLY A 46 14.85 0.57 2.58
CA GLY A 46 15.52 1.31 1.51
C GLY A 46 15.02 0.93 0.13
N ALA A 47 14.89 -0.38 -0.12
CA ALA A 47 14.40 -0.87 -1.41
C ALA A 47 12.96 -0.40 -1.66
N ALA A 48 12.13 -0.40 -0.62
CA ALA A 48 10.75 0.06 -0.73
C ALA A 48 10.69 1.54 -1.11
N ILE A 49 11.45 2.38 -0.41
CA ILE A 49 11.46 3.83 -0.67
C ILE A 49 11.92 4.09 -2.11
N GLU A 50 13.02 3.47 -2.52
CA GLU A 50 13.57 3.66 -3.86
C GLU A 50 12.57 3.25 -4.94
N ALA A 51 11.97 2.08 -4.79
CA ALA A 51 11.01 1.57 -5.78
C ALA A 51 9.74 2.41 -5.84
N ILE A 52 9.21 2.81 -4.69
CA ILE A 52 7.99 3.62 -4.64
C ILE A 52 8.22 4.97 -5.33
N LEU A 53 9.35 5.60 -5.05
CA LEU A 53 9.65 6.90 -5.67
C LEU A 53 9.92 6.79 -7.16
N ALA A 54 10.47 5.66 -7.62
CA ALA A 54 10.69 5.42 -9.04
C ALA A 54 9.41 5.08 -9.79
N LEU A 55 8.58 4.21 -9.21
CA LEU A 55 7.38 3.71 -9.87
C LEU A 55 6.17 4.62 -9.75
N ARG A 56 6.12 5.43 -8.70
CA ARG A 56 5.01 6.35 -8.44
C ARG A 56 3.66 5.66 -8.46
N PRO A 57 3.43 4.65 -7.60
CA PRO A 57 2.13 3.99 -7.55
C PRO A 57 1.06 4.97 -7.05
N ASP A 58 -0.20 4.63 -7.28
CA ASP A 58 -1.30 5.45 -6.76
C ASP A 58 -1.36 5.39 -5.25
N PHE A 59 -1.14 4.21 -4.67
CA PHE A 59 -1.03 4.08 -3.22
C PHE A 59 -0.19 2.87 -2.84
N VAL A 60 0.15 2.80 -1.55
CA VAL A 60 1.03 1.78 -0.97
C VAL A 60 0.30 1.08 0.16
N ILE A 61 0.41 -0.24 0.22
CA ILE A 61 0.01 -1.04 1.38
C ILE A 61 1.29 -1.49 2.07
N LEU A 62 1.45 -1.18 3.33
CA LEU A 62 2.72 -1.21 4.03
C LEU A 62 2.57 -1.83 5.41
N ASP A 63 3.42 -2.83 5.73
CA ASP A 63 3.50 -3.36 7.09
C ASP A 63 4.39 -2.47 7.95
N VAL A 64 4.13 -2.48 9.25
CA VAL A 64 4.96 -1.76 10.23
C VAL A 64 6.31 -2.45 10.39
N GLN A 65 6.34 -3.79 10.48
CA GLN A 65 7.58 -4.51 10.74
C GLN A 65 8.16 -5.05 9.44
N LEU A 66 9.37 -4.61 9.12
CA LEU A 66 10.07 -5.01 7.91
C LEU A 66 11.38 -5.71 8.27
N ALA A 67 12.03 -6.32 7.27
CA ALA A 67 13.23 -7.12 7.49
C ALA A 67 14.38 -6.32 8.13
N ASP A 68 14.49 -5.03 7.82
CA ASP A 68 15.61 -4.20 8.26
C ASP A 68 15.19 -2.89 8.93
N GLY A 69 13.94 -2.77 9.35
CA GLY A 69 13.48 -1.54 10.01
C GLY A 69 11.97 -1.52 10.15
N THR A 70 11.38 -0.34 10.09
CA THR A 70 9.94 -0.20 10.25
C THR A 70 9.29 0.48 9.06
N GLY A 71 8.00 0.16 8.86
CA GLY A 71 7.21 0.83 7.86
C GLY A 71 7.03 2.33 8.12
N PHE A 72 7.20 2.76 9.37
CA PHE A 72 7.13 4.19 9.66
C PHE A 72 8.24 4.97 8.94
N ASP A 73 9.41 4.35 8.76
CA ASP A 73 10.50 4.98 8.00
C ASP A 73 10.11 5.16 6.53
N VAL A 74 9.44 4.16 5.95
CA VAL A 74 8.94 4.24 4.58
C VAL A 74 7.87 5.33 4.49
N LEU A 75 6.93 5.34 5.44
CA LEU A 75 5.85 6.33 5.46
C LEU A 75 6.40 7.76 5.51
N ARG A 76 7.37 8.01 6.39
CA ARG A 76 7.99 9.34 6.50
C ARG A 76 8.60 9.78 5.18
N ALA A 77 9.36 8.90 4.54
CA ALA A 77 10.04 9.24 3.29
C ALA A 77 9.05 9.53 2.17
N VAL A 78 8.02 8.69 2.05
CA VAL A 78 7.02 8.86 1.00
C VAL A 78 6.21 10.13 1.21
N ARG A 79 5.79 10.39 2.46
CA ARG A 79 5.04 11.62 2.75
C ARG A 79 5.85 12.87 2.45
N ARG A 80 7.16 12.84 2.71
CA ARG A 80 8.02 14.00 2.46
C ARG A 80 8.33 14.19 0.98
N GLN A 81 8.59 13.10 0.25
CA GLN A 81 9.10 13.19 -1.12
C GLN A 81 8.04 13.00 -2.19
N ALA A 82 6.92 12.36 -1.86
CA ALA A 82 5.84 12.09 -2.82
C ALA A 82 4.50 12.15 -2.10
N PRO A 83 4.10 13.34 -1.63
CA PRO A 83 2.89 13.47 -0.80
C PRO A 83 1.59 13.12 -1.52
N ALA A 84 1.61 13.02 -2.85
CA ALA A 84 0.43 12.59 -3.60
C ALA A 84 0.17 11.09 -3.50
N ILE A 85 1.18 10.31 -3.07
CA ILE A 85 1.02 8.86 -2.92
C ILE A 85 0.42 8.59 -1.54
N ASP A 86 -0.76 7.98 -1.51
CA ASP A 86 -1.40 7.60 -0.26
C ASP A 86 -0.75 6.33 0.30
N VAL A 87 -0.62 6.26 1.62
CA VAL A 87 -0.03 5.11 2.30
C VAL A 87 -1.03 4.55 3.32
N TYR A 88 -1.31 3.26 3.20
CA TYR A 88 -2.15 2.52 4.14
C TYR A 88 -1.29 1.52 4.87
N LEU A 89 -1.41 1.47 6.19
CA LEU A 89 -0.71 0.46 6.98
C LEU A 89 -1.63 -0.72 7.23
N LEU A 90 -1.09 -1.92 7.05
CA LEU A 90 -1.80 -3.17 7.31
C LEU A 90 -0.85 -4.07 8.09
N THR A 91 -1.09 -4.28 9.37
CA THR A 91 -0.11 -4.87 10.25
C THR A 91 -0.75 -5.69 11.37
N ASN A 92 0.01 -6.65 11.91
CA ASN A 92 -0.37 -7.32 13.14
C ASN A 92 -0.01 -6.50 14.38
N HIS A 93 0.79 -5.44 14.21
CA HIS A 93 1.17 -4.53 15.30
C HIS A 93 0.19 -3.36 15.34
N SER A 94 -1.04 -3.64 15.78
CA SER A 94 -2.14 -2.67 15.70
C SER A 94 -2.45 -1.96 17.01
N SER A 95 -1.49 -1.93 17.93
CA SER A 95 -1.68 -1.25 19.21
C SER A 95 -1.97 0.24 19.01
N TYR A 96 -2.65 0.82 20.01
CA TYR A 96 -3.05 2.22 19.92
C TYR A 96 -1.89 3.19 19.67
N PRO A 97 -0.73 3.06 20.33
CA PRO A 97 0.39 3.95 20.04
C PRO A 97 0.87 3.89 18.59
N TYR A 98 0.87 2.71 17.97
CA TYR A 98 1.25 2.58 16.57
C TYR A 98 0.20 3.23 15.66
N ARG A 99 -1.07 3.05 15.97
CA ARG A 99 -2.16 3.67 15.21
C ARG A 99 -2.08 5.19 15.29
N GLN A 100 -1.80 5.73 16.46
CA GLN A 100 -1.62 7.16 16.63
C GLN A 100 -0.41 7.70 15.86
N LEU A 101 0.70 6.97 15.89
CA LEU A 101 1.91 7.38 15.17
C LEU A 101 1.66 7.40 13.66
N ALA A 102 0.98 6.38 13.16
CA ALA A 102 0.64 6.31 11.73
C ALA A 102 -0.18 7.53 11.31
N GLU A 103 -1.18 7.89 12.12
CA GLU A 103 -2.03 9.04 11.84
C GLU A 103 -1.22 10.34 11.82
N ARG A 104 -0.37 10.54 12.82
CA ARG A 104 0.47 11.73 12.91
C ARG A 104 1.45 11.84 11.74
N LEU A 105 1.93 10.70 11.24
CA LEU A 105 2.86 10.67 10.12
C LEU A 105 2.16 10.76 8.76
N GLY A 106 0.83 10.84 8.76
CA GLY A 106 0.08 11.09 7.54
C GLY A 106 -0.36 9.85 6.78
N ALA A 107 -0.48 8.69 7.45
CA ALA A 107 -1.06 7.52 6.82
C ALA A 107 -2.53 7.78 6.50
N LYS A 108 -2.98 7.31 5.35
CA LYS A 108 -4.37 7.45 4.93
C LYS A 108 -5.29 6.50 5.69
N GLY A 109 -4.77 5.36 6.12
CA GLY A 109 -5.50 4.40 6.92
C GLY A 109 -4.56 3.47 7.65
N PHE A 110 -5.09 2.78 8.64
CA PHE A 110 -4.34 1.84 9.47
C PHE A 110 -5.27 0.67 9.81
N PHE A 111 -4.88 -0.55 9.41
CA PHE A 111 -5.72 -1.73 9.55
C PHE A 111 -4.98 -2.88 10.21
N ASP A 112 -5.71 -3.64 11.04
CA ASP A 112 -5.20 -4.88 11.64
C ASP A 112 -5.30 -6.02 10.63
N LYS A 113 -4.19 -6.73 10.40
CA LYS A 113 -4.14 -7.82 9.42
C LYS A 113 -5.13 -8.93 9.70
N SER A 114 -5.33 -9.25 10.99
CA SER A 114 -6.18 -10.38 11.38
C SER A 114 -7.66 -10.04 11.33
N ARG A 115 -8.00 -8.81 11.71
CA ARG A 115 -9.40 -8.43 11.92
C ARG A 115 -9.94 -7.46 10.90
N GLU A 116 -9.06 -6.71 10.23
CA GLU A 116 -9.49 -5.63 9.33
C GLU A 116 -9.00 -5.81 7.90
N PHE A 117 -8.58 -7.02 7.55
CA PHE A 117 -8.13 -7.30 6.18
C PHE A 117 -9.22 -6.99 5.16
N GLY A 118 -10.46 -7.34 5.49
CA GLY A 118 -11.59 -7.04 4.61
C GLY A 118 -11.83 -5.56 4.41
N GLN A 119 -11.55 -4.74 5.43
CA GLN A 119 -11.66 -3.29 5.30
C GLN A 119 -10.60 -2.74 4.35
N MET A 120 -9.40 -3.29 4.38
CA MET A 120 -8.36 -2.91 3.42
C MET A 120 -8.78 -3.27 2.00
N ARG A 121 -9.34 -4.48 1.81
CA ARG A 121 -9.87 -4.88 0.50
C ARG A 121 -10.95 -3.92 0.01
N ASP A 122 -11.84 -3.48 0.91
CA ASP A 122 -12.89 -2.53 0.54
C ASP A 122 -12.33 -1.20 0.08
N VAL A 123 -11.25 -0.72 0.71
CA VAL A 123 -10.56 0.50 0.30
C VAL A 123 -10.01 0.33 -1.12
N VAL A 124 -9.34 -0.79 -1.40
CA VAL A 124 -8.79 -1.05 -2.74
C VAL A 124 -9.90 -1.08 -3.78
N ALA A 125 -10.99 -1.82 -3.48
CA ALA A 125 -12.11 -1.94 -4.40
C ALA A 125 -12.77 -0.59 -4.68
N GLN A 126 -12.91 0.23 -3.65
CA GLN A 126 -13.52 1.55 -3.81
C GLN A 126 -12.63 2.48 -4.63
N ARG A 127 -11.33 2.45 -4.42
CA ARG A 127 -10.40 3.25 -5.20
C ARG A 127 -10.38 2.79 -6.65
N ALA A 128 -10.48 1.49 -6.90
CA ALA A 128 -10.56 0.96 -8.25
C ALA A 128 -11.84 1.43 -8.95
N ALA A 129 -12.96 1.44 -8.24
CA ALA A 129 -14.25 1.85 -8.80
C ALA A 129 -14.30 3.34 -9.14
N SER A 130 -13.54 4.18 -8.41
CA SER A 130 -13.55 5.63 -8.62
C SER A 130 -12.34 6.15 -9.38
N HIS A 131 -11.51 5.26 -9.87
CA HIS A 131 -10.25 5.64 -10.53
C HIS A 131 -10.43 6.13 -11.98
#